data_7ade66aa7c8bbefa180f39988ab48e55
#
_entry.id   7ade66aa7c8bbefa180f39988ab48e55
#
_cell.length_a   1.000
_cell.length_b   1.000
_cell.length_c   1.000
_cell.angle_alpha   90.00
_cell.angle_beta   90.00
_cell.angle_gamma   90.00
#
_symmetry.space_group_name_H-M   'P 1'
#
loop_
_entity.id
_entity.type
_entity.pdbx_description
1 polymer ?
#
loop_
_entity_poly.entity_id
_entity_poly.type
_entity_poly.pdbx_seq_one_letter_code
_entity_poly.pdbx_strand_id
1 'polypeptide(L)'
;GKLADPDQLGNGEDAQAIIRETPAVAWMAYGIHGDELSSTDAALWVAYQLAAGQDEASRRIRENVVVCVDPLQNPDGRERALTLTRMFIGQVANPDMQSAHHTGTWPWGRGNHYFFDLNRDFFILSQPETRARVSALREWNPQLAVDSHEMEPWETYLFSPSREPLNPYLSPSYHKWIRIFAEDQARAFDRHGWSYYTREWLDNWYPGYTDWIAYAGAIMILYEQAGVAGTVVRRHDGVVWFHPFFPSL
;
A
#
# COMPACT_ATOMS: atom_id res chain seq x y z
N GLY A 1 19.83 -11.99 5.77
CA GLY A 1 20.26 -12.78 6.92
C GLY A 1 20.19 -14.28 6.65
N LYS A 2 20.56 -15.14 7.60
CA LYS A 2 20.65 -16.60 7.39
C LYS A 2 19.34 -17.25 6.89
N LEU A 3 18.17 -16.75 7.28
CA LEU A 3 16.88 -17.26 6.81
C LEU A 3 16.57 -16.90 5.34
N ALA A 4 17.26 -15.93 4.78
CA ALA A 4 17.10 -15.53 3.37
C ALA A 4 17.96 -16.37 2.41
N ASP A 5 18.88 -17.16 2.94
CA ASP A 5 19.81 -17.98 2.16
C ASP A 5 19.72 -19.43 2.68
N PRO A 6 18.99 -20.30 1.95
CA PRO A 6 18.83 -21.70 2.37
C PRO A 6 20.15 -22.45 2.55
N ASP A 7 21.21 -22.08 1.82
CA ASP A 7 22.52 -22.72 1.91
C ASP A 7 23.25 -22.40 3.22
N GLN A 8 22.83 -21.34 3.91
CA GLN A 8 23.31 -20.95 5.23
C GLN A 8 22.50 -21.58 6.38
N LEU A 9 21.38 -22.22 6.05
CA LEU A 9 20.61 -22.98 7.01
C LEU A 9 21.21 -24.38 7.11
N GLY A 10 21.65 -24.75 8.30
CA GLY A 10 22.09 -26.11 8.61
C GLY A 10 20.95 -27.13 8.49
N ASN A 11 20.67 -27.85 9.55
CA ASN A 11 19.49 -28.72 9.58
C ASN A 11 18.19 -27.96 9.95
N GLY A 12 17.06 -28.67 9.90
CA GLY A 12 15.76 -28.04 10.21
C GLY A 12 15.61 -27.54 11.65
N GLU A 13 16.40 -28.06 12.60
CA GLU A 13 16.42 -27.62 14.00
C GLU A 13 17.12 -26.25 14.13
N ASP A 14 18.21 -26.04 13.39
CA ASP A 14 18.89 -24.74 13.33
C ASP A 14 17.97 -23.66 12.75
N ALA A 15 17.24 -23.97 11.69
CA ALA A 15 16.25 -23.06 11.11
C ALA A 15 15.15 -22.69 12.11
N GLN A 16 14.63 -23.66 12.86
CA GLN A 16 13.60 -23.41 13.88
C GLN A 16 14.14 -22.58 15.06
N ALA A 17 15.38 -22.76 15.45
CA ALA A 17 16.02 -21.94 16.48
C ALA A 17 16.12 -20.47 16.01
N ILE A 18 16.61 -20.25 14.78
CA ILE A 18 16.73 -18.91 14.20
C ILE A 18 15.35 -18.23 14.10
N ILE A 19 14.30 -18.95 13.67
CA ILE A 19 12.94 -18.42 13.58
C ILE A 19 12.42 -17.97 14.95
N ARG A 20 12.68 -18.71 16.01
CA ARG A 20 12.23 -18.34 17.37
C ARG A 20 12.94 -17.10 17.92
N GLU A 21 14.17 -16.86 17.52
CA GLU A 21 15.02 -15.79 18.05
C GLU A 21 15.01 -14.53 17.18
N THR A 22 14.49 -14.62 15.95
CA THR A 22 14.51 -13.52 14.99
C THR A 22 13.13 -12.89 14.87
N PRO A 23 13.00 -11.57 15.09
CA PRO A 23 11.72 -10.87 14.86
C PRO A 23 11.31 -10.96 13.39
N ALA A 24 10.01 -11.01 13.14
CA ALA A 24 9.52 -10.90 11.78
C ALA A 24 9.79 -9.49 11.22
N VAL A 25 9.93 -9.38 9.91
CA VAL A 25 10.11 -8.10 9.22
C VAL A 25 8.84 -7.80 8.43
N ALA A 26 8.29 -6.61 8.65
CA ALA A 26 7.18 -6.05 7.87
C ALA A 26 7.66 -4.83 7.09
N TRP A 27 7.37 -4.78 5.80
CA TRP A 27 7.67 -3.66 4.92
C TRP A 27 6.37 -2.93 4.56
N MET A 28 6.26 -1.67 4.96
CA MET A 28 5.08 -0.84 4.77
C MET A 28 5.40 0.22 3.71
N ALA A 29 4.86 0.06 2.50
CA ALA A 29 5.17 0.91 1.36
C ALA A 29 3.99 1.82 0.99
N TYR A 30 4.30 3.09 0.69
CA TYR A 30 3.33 4.15 0.43
C TYR A 30 3.75 5.03 -0.74
N GLY A 31 2.78 5.54 -1.48
CA GLY A 31 2.99 6.59 -2.46
C GLY A 31 3.87 6.21 -3.65
N ILE A 32 3.73 4.99 -4.18
CA ILE A 32 4.39 4.59 -5.44
C ILE A 32 3.82 5.36 -6.62
N HIS A 33 2.52 5.67 -6.60
CA HIS A 33 1.91 6.65 -7.46
C HIS A 33 1.83 7.99 -6.69
N GLY A 34 2.47 9.01 -7.22
CA GLY A 34 2.62 10.26 -6.49
C GLY A 34 1.35 11.11 -6.39
N ASP A 35 0.34 10.85 -7.21
CA ASP A 35 -0.97 11.48 -7.18
C ASP A 35 -1.95 10.82 -6.20
N GLU A 36 -1.61 9.70 -5.64
CA GLU A 36 -2.33 9.01 -4.57
C GLU A 36 -1.89 9.56 -3.20
N LEU A 37 -2.38 10.75 -2.87
CA LEU A 37 -1.76 11.62 -1.85
C LEU A 37 -1.94 11.14 -0.41
N SER A 38 -3.09 10.56 -0.08
CA SER A 38 -3.45 10.24 1.31
C SER A 38 -2.65 9.07 1.87
N SER A 39 -2.21 8.14 1.04
CA SER A 39 -1.40 7.01 1.49
C SER A 39 -0.08 7.47 2.13
N THR A 40 0.58 8.45 1.52
CA THR A 40 1.83 9.05 2.04
C THR A 40 1.60 9.78 3.37
N ASP A 41 0.48 10.51 3.49
CA ASP A 41 0.15 11.19 4.75
C ASP A 41 -0.17 10.17 5.85
N ALA A 42 -0.86 9.07 5.50
CA ALA A 42 -1.12 7.96 6.42
C ALA A 42 0.18 7.29 6.91
N ALA A 43 1.21 7.23 6.09
CA ALA A 43 2.50 6.66 6.46
C ALA A 43 3.12 7.33 7.69
N LEU A 44 3.01 8.65 7.80
CA LEU A 44 3.51 9.41 8.95
C LEU A 44 2.73 9.08 10.23
N TRP A 45 1.40 8.94 10.13
CA TRP A 45 0.55 8.55 11.25
C TRP A 45 0.84 7.12 11.69
N VAL A 46 1.01 6.19 10.76
CA VAL A 46 1.38 4.80 11.05
C VAL A 46 2.73 4.75 11.74
N ALA A 47 3.74 5.44 11.21
CA ALA A 47 5.07 5.51 11.82
C ALA A 47 5.02 6.09 13.25
N TYR A 48 4.26 7.17 13.45
CA TYR A 48 4.07 7.77 14.77
C TYR A 48 3.37 6.82 15.74
N GLN A 49 2.27 6.19 15.31
CA GLN A 49 1.53 5.21 16.13
C GLN A 49 2.41 4.02 16.53
N LEU A 50 3.16 3.48 15.58
CA LEU A 50 4.07 2.37 15.84
C LEU A 50 5.20 2.77 16.80
N ALA A 51 5.77 3.96 16.67
CA ALA A 51 6.87 4.43 17.51
C ALA A 51 6.40 4.85 18.92
N ALA A 52 5.30 5.58 19.01
CA ALA A 52 4.86 6.27 20.23
C ALA A 52 3.59 5.69 20.88
N GLY A 53 2.83 4.83 20.17
CA GLY A 53 1.59 4.22 20.67
C GLY A 53 1.81 3.46 21.99
N GLN A 54 0.92 3.73 22.96
CA GLN A 54 0.98 3.12 24.29
C GLN A 54 -0.01 1.96 24.47
N ASP A 55 -0.83 1.70 23.46
CA ASP A 55 -1.73 0.56 23.43
C ASP A 55 -0.97 -0.77 23.35
N GLU A 56 -1.64 -1.85 23.73
CA GLU A 56 -1.05 -3.19 23.76
C GLU A 56 -0.58 -3.65 22.38
N ALA A 57 -1.35 -3.35 21.34
CA ALA A 57 -1.01 -3.77 19.96
C ALA A 57 0.28 -3.11 19.49
N SER A 58 0.42 -1.80 19.68
CA SER A 58 1.64 -1.06 19.34
C SER A 58 2.86 -1.57 20.11
N ARG A 59 2.71 -1.87 21.39
CA ARG A 59 3.80 -2.45 22.20
C ARG A 59 4.20 -3.83 21.69
N ARG A 60 3.24 -4.72 21.44
CA ARG A 60 3.50 -6.07 20.95
C ARG A 60 4.19 -6.06 19.58
N ILE A 61 3.81 -5.13 18.70
CA ILE A 61 4.47 -4.99 17.39
C ILE A 61 5.93 -4.60 17.61
N ARG A 62 6.22 -3.56 18.39
CA ARG A 62 7.60 -3.12 18.67
C ARG A 62 8.49 -4.21 19.30
N GLU A 63 7.90 -5.07 20.10
CA GLU A 63 8.63 -6.15 20.78
C GLU A 63 8.96 -7.33 19.86
N ASN A 64 8.16 -7.57 18.81
CA ASN A 64 8.21 -8.81 18.04
C ASN A 64 8.43 -8.61 16.53
N VAL A 65 8.31 -7.38 16.02
CA VAL A 65 8.37 -7.11 14.57
C VAL A 65 9.30 -5.93 14.30
N VAL A 66 10.20 -6.11 13.35
CA VAL A 66 10.90 -5.00 12.72
C VAL A 66 10.01 -4.42 11.64
N VAL A 67 9.60 -3.17 11.77
CA VAL A 67 8.77 -2.49 10.78
C VAL A 67 9.62 -1.50 10.00
N CYS A 68 9.74 -1.74 8.71
CA CYS A 68 10.35 -0.83 7.75
C CYS A 68 9.23 0.01 7.13
N VAL A 69 9.29 1.32 7.25
CA VAL A 69 8.33 2.25 6.61
C VAL A 69 9.02 2.94 5.45
N ASP A 70 8.51 2.72 4.23
CA ASP A 70 8.89 3.43 3.01
C ASP A 70 7.78 4.46 2.70
N PRO A 71 7.89 5.67 3.25
CA PRO A 71 6.74 6.57 3.37
C PRO A 71 6.37 7.28 2.08
N LEU A 72 7.27 7.33 1.11
CA LEU A 72 7.07 8.03 -0.16
C LEU A 72 7.99 7.46 -1.24
N GLN A 73 7.45 6.54 -2.00
CA GLN A 73 8.21 5.83 -3.03
C GLN A 73 8.45 6.66 -4.30
N ASN A 74 7.60 7.66 -4.54
CA ASN A 74 7.63 8.51 -5.74
C ASN A 74 7.50 10.00 -5.36
N PRO A 75 8.58 10.61 -4.83
CA PRO A 75 8.56 12.01 -4.42
C PRO A 75 8.35 12.97 -5.60
N ASP A 76 8.93 12.67 -6.76
CA ASP A 76 8.79 13.52 -7.96
C ASP A 76 7.34 13.54 -8.46
N GLY A 77 6.68 12.39 -8.47
CA GLY A 77 5.27 12.29 -8.83
C GLY A 77 4.37 13.05 -7.86
N ARG A 78 4.63 12.91 -6.55
CA ARG A 78 3.87 13.64 -5.52
C ARG A 78 4.03 15.15 -5.65
N GLU A 79 5.25 15.65 -5.80
CA GLU A 79 5.50 17.09 -5.96
C GLU A 79 4.83 17.63 -7.22
N ARG A 80 4.85 16.87 -8.30
CA ARG A 80 4.13 17.23 -9.53
C ARG A 80 2.62 17.30 -9.31
N ALA A 81 2.02 16.29 -8.67
CA ALA A 81 0.59 16.28 -8.35
C ALA A 81 0.19 17.50 -7.52
N LEU A 82 0.92 17.77 -6.45
CA LEU A 82 0.67 18.91 -5.57
C LEU A 82 0.83 20.25 -6.31
N THR A 83 1.84 20.37 -7.15
CA THR A 83 2.06 21.60 -7.94
C THR A 83 0.92 21.83 -8.92
N LEU A 84 0.53 20.80 -9.67
CA LEU A 84 -0.57 20.90 -10.62
C LEU A 84 -1.90 21.22 -9.91
N THR A 85 -2.19 20.55 -8.80
CA THR A 85 -3.39 20.83 -8.00
C THR A 85 -3.41 22.29 -7.56
N ARG A 86 -2.31 22.80 -7.00
CA ARG A 86 -2.20 24.22 -6.55
C ARG A 86 -2.41 25.23 -7.67
N MET A 87 -2.05 24.90 -8.90
CA MET A 87 -2.26 25.79 -10.04
C MET A 87 -3.74 26.00 -10.36
N PHE A 88 -4.61 25.07 -10.01
CA PHE A 88 -6.04 25.08 -10.32
C PHE A 88 -6.94 25.33 -9.10
N ILE A 89 -6.38 25.38 -7.90
CA ILE A 89 -7.14 25.74 -6.70
C ILE A 89 -7.51 27.23 -6.78
N GLY A 90 -8.82 27.51 -6.75
CA GLY A 90 -9.35 28.86 -6.63
C GLY A 90 -9.41 29.36 -5.17
N GLN A 91 -9.85 30.60 -4.98
CA GLN A 91 -10.06 31.16 -3.64
C GLN A 91 -11.26 30.55 -2.90
N VAL A 92 -12.17 29.96 -3.65
CA VAL A 92 -13.37 29.29 -3.10
C VAL A 92 -13.27 27.81 -3.40
N ALA A 93 -13.55 26.99 -2.38
CA ALA A 93 -13.61 25.54 -2.56
C ALA A 93 -14.63 25.18 -3.65
N ASN A 94 -14.18 24.41 -4.63
CA ASN A 94 -15.02 23.92 -5.71
C ASN A 94 -15.25 22.42 -5.56
N PRO A 95 -16.45 21.96 -5.18
CA PRO A 95 -16.74 20.54 -5.00
C PRO A 95 -17.05 19.81 -6.32
N ASP A 96 -16.96 20.47 -7.46
CA ASP A 96 -17.20 19.86 -8.76
C ASP A 96 -16.07 18.91 -9.13
N MET A 97 -16.36 17.63 -9.15
CA MET A 97 -15.41 16.56 -9.50
C MET A 97 -14.85 16.66 -10.91
N GLN A 98 -15.49 17.43 -11.79
CA GLN A 98 -15.01 17.69 -13.16
C GLN A 98 -14.05 18.89 -13.23
N SER A 99 -13.87 19.59 -12.13
CA SER A 99 -12.93 20.71 -12.10
C SER A 99 -11.47 20.23 -12.20
N ALA A 100 -10.62 21.05 -12.81
CA ALA A 100 -9.24 20.70 -13.13
C ALA A 100 -8.40 20.30 -11.91
N HIS A 101 -8.70 20.83 -10.72
CA HIS A 101 -7.95 20.47 -9.51
C HIS A 101 -8.35 19.11 -8.92
N HIS A 102 -9.52 18.57 -9.29
CA HIS A 102 -9.95 17.22 -8.90
C HIS A 102 -9.60 16.16 -9.95
N THR A 103 -9.76 16.49 -11.23
CA THR A 103 -9.49 15.53 -12.31
C THR A 103 -7.99 15.35 -12.59
N GLY A 104 -7.18 16.28 -12.12
CA GLY A 104 -5.77 16.34 -12.48
C GLY A 104 -5.56 16.72 -13.96
N THR A 105 -4.34 17.01 -14.30
CA THR A 105 -3.92 17.29 -15.68
C THR A 105 -2.67 16.52 -16.02
N TRP A 106 -2.56 16.13 -17.30
CA TRP A 106 -1.30 15.55 -17.78
C TRP A 106 -0.13 16.52 -17.52
N PRO A 107 1.04 16.05 -17.03
CA PRO A 107 1.45 14.65 -16.94
C PRO A 107 1.11 13.92 -15.62
N TRP A 108 0.17 14.36 -14.83
CA TRP A 108 -0.25 13.81 -13.53
C TRP A 108 0.90 13.44 -12.58
N GLY A 109 0.60 12.97 -11.41
CA GLY A 109 1.59 12.54 -10.43
C GLY A 109 1.91 11.04 -10.44
N ARG A 110 1.25 10.25 -11.28
CA ARG A 110 1.40 8.80 -11.26
C ARG A 110 2.84 8.32 -11.47
N GLY A 111 3.51 8.81 -12.50
CA GLY A 111 4.87 8.41 -12.84
C GLY A 111 5.95 9.15 -12.06
N ASN A 112 7.19 8.63 -12.13
CA ASN A 112 8.38 9.26 -11.58
C ASN A 112 8.78 10.53 -12.36
N HIS A 113 10.00 11.05 -12.14
CA HIS A 113 10.51 12.21 -12.86
C HIS A 113 10.44 12.07 -14.40
N TYR A 114 10.68 10.89 -14.91
CA TYR A 114 10.68 10.58 -16.35
C TYR A 114 9.34 10.00 -16.84
N PHE A 115 8.28 10.11 -16.04
CA PHE A 115 6.92 9.63 -16.36
C PHE A 115 6.77 8.10 -16.44
N PHE A 116 7.72 7.34 -15.93
CA PHE A 116 7.57 5.91 -15.80
C PHE A 116 6.68 5.55 -14.60
N ASP A 117 5.76 4.64 -14.81
CA ASP A 117 4.99 4.03 -13.72
C ASP A 117 5.88 3.05 -12.94
N LEU A 118 6.26 3.44 -11.73
CA LEU A 118 7.12 2.62 -10.88
C LEU A 118 6.45 1.31 -10.48
N ASN A 119 5.11 1.29 -10.44
CA ASN A 119 4.34 0.08 -10.15
C ASN A 119 4.05 -0.77 -11.40
N ARG A 120 4.85 -0.61 -12.47
CA ARG A 120 4.90 -1.48 -13.64
C ARG A 120 6.33 -1.91 -13.97
N ASP A 121 7.30 -1.53 -13.13
CA ASP A 121 8.73 -1.66 -13.43
C ASP A 121 9.43 -2.80 -12.67
N PHE A 122 8.74 -3.51 -11.75
CA PHE A 122 9.36 -4.55 -10.92
C PHE A 122 9.89 -5.76 -11.70
N PHE A 123 9.38 -6.01 -12.89
CA PHE A 123 9.90 -7.05 -13.78
C PHE A 123 11.09 -6.55 -14.62
N ILE A 124 10.97 -5.32 -15.15
CA ILE A 124 11.96 -4.76 -16.09
C ILE A 124 13.14 -4.15 -15.34
N LEU A 125 12.89 -3.53 -14.17
CA LEU A 125 13.88 -2.83 -13.34
C LEU A 125 14.61 -1.73 -14.12
N SER A 126 13.87 -0.99 -14.94
CA SER A 126 14.44 0.07 -15.77
C SER A 126 14.76 1.34 -14.96
N GLN A 127 13.97 1.61 -13.92
CA GLN A 127 14.10 2.83 -13.12
C GLN A 127 15.03 2.63 -11.93
N PRO A 128 15.85 3.64 -11.57
CA PRO A 128 16.77 3.55 -10.44
C PRO A 128 16.04 3.37 -9.11
N GLU A 129 14.86 3.98 -8.94
CA GLU A 129 14.02 3.87 -7.74
C GLU A 129 13.58 2.42 -7.53
N THR A 130 13.12 1.76 -8.59
CA THR A 130 12.69 0.35 -8.51
C THR A 130 13.86 -0.57 -8.19
N ARG A 131 15.03 -0.35 -8.85
CA ARG A 131 16.24 -1.14 -8.55
C ARG A 131 16.69 -1.00 -7.10
N ALA A 132 16.70 0.23 -6.58
CA ALA A 132 17.08 0.49 -5.18
C ALA A 132 16.11 -0.20 -4.21
N ARG A 133 14.81 -0.12 -4.48
CA ARG A 133 13.77 -0.77 -3.66
C ARG A 133 13.88 -2.28 -3.68
N VAL A 134 14.02 -2.89 -4.87
CA VAL A 134 14.21 -4.33 -4.99
C VAL A 134 15.47 -4.79 -4.26
N SER A 135 16.56 -4.02 -4.33
CA SER A 135 17.77 -4.31 -3.55
C SER A 135 17.50 -4.29 -2.05
N ALA A 136 16.82 -3.28 -1.54
CA ALA A 136 16.47 -3.18 -0.12
C ALA A 136 15.51 -4.31 0.32
N LEU A 137 14.49 -4.63 -0.48
CA LEU A 137 13.57 -5.73 -0.20
C LEU A 137 14.30 -7.08 -0.12
N ARG A 138 15.29 -7.30 -0.98
CA ARG A 138 16.12 -8.53 -0.92
C ARG A 138 17.03 -8.57 0.30
N GLU A 139 17.58 -7.43 0.70
CA GLU A 139 18.43 -7.33 1.88
C GLU A 139 17.63 -7.59 3.17
N TRP A 140 16.47 -6.95 3.31
CA TRP A 140 15.61 -7.08 4.49
C TRP A 140 14.78 -8.36 4.49
N ASN A 141 14.47 -8.93 3.35
CA ASN A 141 13.69 -10.15 3.16
C ASN A 141 12.44 -10.19 4.05
N PRO A 142 11.48 -9.24 3.87
CA PRO A 142 10.33 -9.15 4.73
C PRO A 142 9.41 -10.36 4.59
N GLN A 143 8.78 -10.77 5.69
CA GLN A 143 7.76 -11.82 5.70
C GLN A 143 6.39 -11.25 5.34
N LEU A 144 6.17 -9.97 5.63
CA LEU A 144 4.97 -9.22 5.28
C LEU A 144 5.36 -7.96 4.52
N ALA A 145 4.69 -7.68 3.43
CA ALA A 145 4.80 -6.42 2.72
C ALA A 145 3.41 -5.83 2.49
N VAL A 146 3.31 -4.51 2.55
CA VAL A 146 2.09 -3.75 2.28
C VAL A 146 2.39 -2.74 1.19
N ASP A 147 1.49 -2.61 0.22
CA ASP A 147 1.48 -1.56 -0.78
C ASP A 147 0.17 -0.77 -0.67
N SER A 148 0.28 0.53 -0.41
CA SER A 148 -0.88 1.38 -0.14
C SER A 148 -1.12 2.33 -1.29
N HIS A 149 -2.30 2.23 -1.87
CA HIS A 149 -2.78 2.95 -3.05
C HIS A 149 -4.08 3.71 -2.81
N GLU A 150 -4.50 4.43 -3.83
CA GLU A 150 -5.82 5.06 -3.92
C GLU A 150 -6.52 4.70 -5.22
N MET A 151 -7.83 4.49 -5.10
CA MET A 151 -8.78 4.32 -6.20
C MET A 151 -9.54 5.61 -6.48
N GLU A 152 -10.56 5.49 -7.30
CA GLU A 152 -11.49 6.57 -7.59
C GLU A 152 -12.26 7.04 -6.33
N PRO A 153 -12.61 8.33 -6.24
CA PRO A 153 -13.19 8.90 -5.01
C PRO A 153 -14.61 8.42 -4.67
N TRP A 154 -15.29 7.74 -5.59
CA TRP A 154 -16.60 7.12 -5.35
C TRP A 154 -16.53 5.67 -4.89
N GLU A 155 -15.33 5.11 -4.82
CA GLU A 155 -15.09 3.77 -4.28
C GLU A 155 -15.09 3.79 -2.75
N THR A 156 -14.86 2.63 -2.13
CA THR A 156 -14.75 2.51 -0.68
C THR A 156 -13.33 2.15 -0.26
N TYR A 157 -13.10 0.92 0.11
CA TYR A 157 -11.79 0.41 0.47
C TYR A 157 -11.64 -1.01 -0.04
N LEU A 158 -10.59 -1.28 -0.79
CA LEU A 158 -10.27 -2.61 -1.29
C LEU A 158 -9.00 -3.12 -0.61
N PHE A 159 -8.99 -4.39 -0.24
CA PHE A 159 -7.79 -5.07 0.23
C PHE A 159 -7.71 -6.51 -0.26
N SER A 160 -6.49 -7.03 -0.28
CA SER A 160 -6.20 -8.43 -0.67
C SER A 160 -7.09 -9.43 0.09
N PRO A 161 -7.37 -10.62 -0.47
CA PRO A 161 -6.74 -11.19 -1.64
C PRO A 161 -7.33 -10.68 -2.96
N SER A 162 -6.56 -10.91 -4.02
CA SER A 162 -7.00 -10.66 -5.39
C SER A 162 -8.18 -11.55 -5.79
N ARG A 163 -8.78 -11.24 -6.94
CA ARG A 163 -9.84 -12.04 -7.54
C ARG A 163 -9.34 -13.44 -7.92
N GLU A 164 -10.18 -14.43 -7.73
CA GLU A 164 -9.92 -15.81 -8.19
C GLU A 164 -9.96 -15.92 -9.75
N PRO A 165 -9.16 -16.80 -10.35
CA PRO A 165 -8.23 -17.70 -9.69
C PRO A 165 -6.94 -17.03 -9.26
N LEU A 166 -6.46 -17.30 -8.05
CA LEU A 166 -5.16 -16.84 -7.60
C LEU A 166 -4.04 -17.57 -8.34
N ASN A 167 -2.87 -16.93 -8.48
CA ASN A 167 -1.74 -17.52 -9.16
C ASN A 167 -1.23 -18.77 -8.42
N PRO A 168 -1.28 -19.96 -9.06
CA PRO A 168 -0.89 -21.21 -8.40
C PRO A 168 0.62 -21.33 -8.14
N TYR A 169 1.43 -20.46 -8.73
CA TYR A 169 2.88 -20.45 -8.52
C TYR A 169 3.31 -19.68 -7.26
N LEU A 170 2.38 -18.98 -6.60
CA LEU A 170 2.61 -18.45 -5.27
C LEU A 170 2.61 -19.58 -4.24
N SER A 171 3.37 -19.39 -3.16
CA SER A 171 3.53 -20.45 -2.16
C SER A 171 2.20 -20.83 -1.49
N PRO A 172 2.00 -22.08 -1.06
CA PRO A 172 0.84 -22.45 -0.27
C PRO A 172 0.71 -21.64 1.03
N SER A 173 1.84 -21.21 1.60
CA SER A 173 1.86 -20.31 2.77
C SER A 173 1.28 -18.94 2.43
N TYR A 174 1.59 -18.37 1.25
CA TYR A 174 0.98 -17.14 0.79
C TYR A 174 -0.55 -17.25 0.78
N HIS A 175 -1.09 -18.27 0.10
CA HIS A 175 -2.53 -18.48 -0.01
C HIS A 175 -3.24 -18.65 1.34
N LYS A 176 -2.56 -19.28 2.29
CA LYS A 176 -3.06 -19.43 3.66
C LYS A 176 -3.08 -18.08 4.40
N TRP A 177 -1.96 -17.38 4.43
CA TRP A 177 -1.79 -16.18 5.23
C TRP A 177 -2.57 -14.98 4.69
N ILE A 178 -2.65 -14.82 3.37
CA ILE A 178 -3.42 -13.72 2.79
C ILE A 178 -4.91 -13.79 3.16
N ARG A 179 -5.46 -14.99 3.31
CA ARG A 179 -6.84 -15.18 3.78
C ARG A 179 -7.00 -14.81 5.25
N ILE A 180 -6.05 -15.19 6.09
CA ILE A 180 -6.06 -14.83 7.53
C ILE A 180 -6.03 -13.31 7.70
N PHE A 181 -5.13 -12.63 7.00
CA PHE A 181 -5.05 -11.17 7.03
C PHE A 181 -6.35 -10.52 6.51
N ALA A 182 -6.90 -11.03 5.40
CA ALA A 182 -8.16 -10.51 4.86
C ALA A 182 -9.33 -10.63 5.86
N GLU A 183 -9.45 -11.75 6.54
CA GLU A 183 -10.48 -11.95 7.56
C GLU A 183 -10.31 -11.04 8.77
N ASP A 184 -9.06 -10.80 9.20
CA ASP A 184 -8.77 -9.87 10.30
C ASP A 184 -9.10 -8.43 9.92
N GLN A 185 -8.76 -8.03 8.71
CA GLN A 185 -9.09 -6.71 8.16
C GLN A 185 -10.60 -6.52 8.05
N ALA A 186 -11.31 -7.50 7.46
CA ALA A 186 -12.77 -7.48 7.38
C ALA A 186 -13.40 -7.28 8.76
N ARG A 187 -12.98 -8.07 9.75
CA ARG A 187 -13.46 -7.90 11.13
C ARG A 187 -13.15 -6.53 11.72
N ALA A 188 -12.01 -5.93 11.34
CA ALA A 188 -11.67 -4.58 11.80
C ALA A 188 -12.60 -3.53 11.18
N PHE A 189 -12.86 -3.59 9.89
CA PHE A 189 -13.77 -2.70 9.19
C PHE A 189 -15.22 -2.86 9.70
N ASP A 190 -15.68 -4.11 9.87
CA ASP A 190 -17.02 -4.41 10.38
C ASP A 190 -17.26 -3.80 11.78
N ARG A 191 -16.26 -3.84 12.67
CA ARG A 191 -16.37 -3.22 14.02
C ARG A 191 -16.59 -1.73 13.96
N HIS A 192 -16.11 -1.05 12.90
CA HIS A 192 -16.27 0.39 12.71
C HIS A 192 -17.45 0.75 11.80
N GLY A 193 -18.10 -0.24 11.20
CA GLY A 193 -19.17 -0.02 10.23
C GLY A 193 -18.65 0.62 8.92
N TRP A 194 -17.39 0.41 8.58
CA TRP A 194 -16.78 0.94 7.38
C TRP A 194 -17.02 0.02 6.18
N SER A 195 -17.34 0.62 5.04
CA SER A 195 -17.55 -0.13 3.80
C SER A 195 -16.22 -0.55 3.19
N TYR A 196 -16.17 -1.78 2.73
CA TYR A 196 -15.01 -2.33 2.04
C TYR A 196 -15.46 -3.42 1.06
N TYR A 197 -14.53 -3.86 0.20
CA TYR A 197 -14.67 -5.07 -0.61
C TYR A 197 -13.31 -5.75 -0.78
N THR A 198 -13.33 -7.00 -1.19
CA THR A 198 -12.15 -7.83 -1.39
C THR A 198 -12.45 -8.90 -2.44
N ARG A 199 -11.43 -9.54 -2.99
CA ARG A 199 -11.56 -10.57 -4.05
C ARG A 199 -12.12 -10.02 -5.35
N GLU A 200 -11.89 -8.76 -5.59
CA GLU A 200 -12.31 -8.05 -6.79
C GLU A 200 -11.11 -7.74 -7.68
N TRP A 201 -11.31 -7.14 -8.79
CA TRP A 201 -10.54 -6.75 -9.97
C TRP A 201 -9.00 -6.83 -9.93
N LEU A 202 -8.35 -6.81 -8.81
CA LEU A 202 -6.91 -7.02 -8.71
C LEU A 202 -6.55 -8.44 -9.12
N ASP A 203 -5.37 -8.60 -9.71
CA ASP A 203 -4.80 -9.90 -9.99
C ASP A 203 -3.36 -10.00 -9.47
N ASN A 204 -2.86 -11.19 -9.28
CA ASN A 204 -1.50 -11.45 -8.83
C ASN A 204 -0.71 -12.31 -9.83
N TRP A 205 -1.02 -12.20 -11.11
CA TRP A 205 -0.38 -12.98 -12.17
C TRP A 205 0.83 -12.31 -12.78
N TYR A 206 0.87 -10.97 -12.75
CA TYR A 206 1.92 -10.19 -13.37
C TYR A 206 2.99 -9.74 -12.35
N PRO A 207 4.25 -10.17 -12.49
CA PRO A 207 5.31 -9.84 -11.53
C PRO A 207 5.88 -8.42 -11.70
N GLY A 208 5.26 -7.58 -12.49
CA GLY A 208 5.68 -6.20 -12.74
C GLY A 208 5.17 -5.19 -11.73
N TYR A 209 4.24 -5.60 -10.87
CA TYR A 209 3.70 -4.81 -9.76
C TYR A 209 4.50 -5.02 -8.48
N THR A 210 4.16 -4.28 -7.45
CA THR A 210 4.68 -4.49 -6.09
C THR A 210 4.44 -5.93 -5.60
N ASP A 211 3.43 -6.62 -6.11
CA ASP A 211 3.19 -8.06 -5.91
C ASP A 211 4.40 -8.95 -6.22
N TRP A 212 5.39 -8.42 -6.95
CA TRP A 212 6.67 -9.07 -7.15
C TRP A 212 7.25 -9.69 -5.88
N ILE A 213 7.11 -9.02 -4.73
CA ILE A 213 7.64 -9.50 -3.46
C ILE A 213 6.95 -10.80 -3.00
N ALA A 214 5.72 -11.07 -3.43
CA ALA A 214 5.04 -12.33 -3.13
C ALA A 214 5.71 -13.53 -3.83
N TYR A 215 6.26 -13.32 -5.02
CA TYR A 215 7.08 -14.33 -5.70
C TYR A 215 8.43 -14.56 -5.02
N ALA A 216 8.90 -13.58 -4.24
CA ALA A 216 10.09 -13.73 -3.40
C ALA A 216 9.78 -14.34 -2.01
N GLY A 217 8.52 -14.69 -1.74
CA GLY A 217 8.10 -15.43 -0.54
C GLY A 217 7.43 -14.60 0.55
N ALA A 218 7.28 -13.29 0.39
CA ALA A 218 6.55 -12.45 1.34
C ALA A 218 5.03 -12.63 1.21
N ILE A 219 4.30 -12.32 2.28
CA ILE A 219 2.86 -12.12 2.24
C ILE A 219 2.63 -10.68 1.80
N MET A 220 2.14 -10.49 0.59
CA MET A 220 1.88 -9.15 0.04
C MET A 220 0.42 -8.77 0.23
N ILE A 221 0.18 -7.65 0.89
CA ILE A 221 -1.14 -7.07 1.08
C ILE A 221 -1.21 -5.77 0.29
N LEU A 222 -2.18 -5.66 -0.58
CA LEU A 222 -2.49 -4.43 -1.27
C LEU A 222 -3.67 -3.76 -0.60
N TYR A 223 -3.56 -2.45 -0.40
CA TYR A 223 -4.63 -1.56 0.00
C TYR A 223 -4.91 -0.56 -1.09
N GLU A 224 -6.20 -0.43 -1.43
CA GLU A 224 -6.72 0.61 -2.30
C GLU A 224 -7.83 1.33 -1.54
N GLN A 225 -7.57 2.55 -1.09
CA GLN A 225 -8.62 3.36 -0.50
C GLN A 225 -9.24 4.29 -1.53
N ALA A 226 -10.45 4.75 -1.28
CA ALA A 226 -11.05 5.77 -2.12
C ALA A 226 -10.19 7.04 -2.09
N GLY A 227 -9.86 7.55 -3.26
CA GLY A 227 -9.04 8.74 -3.42
C GLY A 227 -9.74 9.99 -2.89
N VAL A 228 -8.97 10.93 -2.39
CA VAL A 228 -9.48 12.18 -1.82
C VAL A 228 -9.41 13.29 -2.86
N ALA A 229 -10.38 13.32 -3.75
CA ALA A 229 -10.60 14.51 -4.57
C ALA A 229 -11.33 15.63 -3.79
N GLY A 230 -11.27 15.56 -2.47
CA GLY A 230 -11.97 16.43 -1.52
C GLY A 230 -12.91 15.64 -0.62
N THR A 231 -13.10 16.11 0.62
CA THR A 231 -14.00 15.46 1.58
C THR A 231 -15.48 15.61 1.24
N VAL A 232 -15.82 16.50 0.33
CA VAL A 232 -17.19 16.79 -0.11
C VAL A 232 -17.27 16.67 -1.62
N VAL A 233 -18.08 15.77 -2.09
CA VAL A 233 -18.36 15.58 -3.51
C VAL A 233 -19.80 15.97 -3.79
N ARG A 234 -20.01 16.93 -4.69
CA ARG A 234 -21.34 17.22 -5.22
C ARG A 234 -21.53 16.39 -6.49
N ARG A 235 -22.42 15.43 -6.42
CA ARG A 235 -22.77 14.62 -7.58
C ARG A 235 -23.62 15.42 -8.59
N HIS A 236 -23.63 14.97 -9.84
CA HIS A 236 -24.40 15.61 -10.93
C HIS A 236 -25.93 15.60 -10.67
N ASP A 237 -26.43 14.71 -9.80
CA ASP A 237 -27.80 14.69 -9.32
C ASP A 237 -28.08 15.71 -8.20
N GLY A 238 -27.11 16.54 -7.86
CA GLY A 238 -27.20 17.55 -6.80
C GLY A 238 -26.99 17.01 -5.39
N VAL A 239 -26.80 15.72 -5.23
CA VAL A 239 -26.55 15.11 -3.92
C VAL A 239 -25.14 15.46 -3.47
N VAL A 240 -25.01 15.99 -2.26
CA VAL A 240 -23.73 16.18 -1.59
C VAL A 240 -23.37 14.88 -0.91
N TRP A 241 -22.25 14.30 -1.33
CA TRP A 241 -21.73 13.06 -0.75
C TRP A 241 -20.48 13.38 0.07
N PHE A 242 -20.45 12.89 1.30
CA PHE A 242 -19.25 12.93 2.16
C PHE A 242 -18.54 11.60 2.04
N HIS A 243 -17.24 11.66 1.89
CA HIS A 243 -16.45 10.45 1.82
C HIS A 243 -16.66 9.61 3.10
N PRO A 244 -16.95 8.30 2.99
CA PRO A 244 -17.31 7.47 4.14
C PRO A 244 -16.21 7.35 5.21
N PHE A 245 -14.96 7.65 4.86
CA PHE A 245 -13.83 7.66 5.81
C PHE A 245 -13.56 9.03 6.46
N PHE A 246 -14.24 10.07 6.01
CA PHE A 246 -14.16 11.40 6.59
C PHE A 246 -15.56 11.80 7.05
N PRO A 247 -16.01 11.33 8.24
CA PRO A 247 -17.22 11.86 8.79
C PRO A 247 -17.08 13.37 8.88
N SER A 248 -18.13 14.09 8.54
CA SER A 248 -18.16 15.55 8.62
C SER A 248 -17.58 16.03 9.95
N LEU A 249 -16.48 16.75 9.87
CA LEU A 249 -16.03 17.57 10.97
C LEU A 249 -17.07 18.63 11.30
#